data_31efb053190f0e76d90b9ef826bcda94
#
_entry.id   31efb053190f0e76d90b9ef826bcda94
#
_cell.length_a   1.000
_cell.length_b   1.000
_cell.length_c   1.000
_cell.angle_alpha   90.00
_cell.angle_beta   90.00
_cell.angle_gamma   90.00
#
_symmetry.space_group_name_H-M   'P 1'
#
loop_
_entity.id
_entity.type
_entity.pdbx_description
1 polymer ?
#
loop_
_entity_poly.entity_id
_entity_poly.type
_entity_poly.pdbx_seq_one_letter_code
_entity_poly.pdbx_strand_id
1 'polypeptide(L)'
;MKKPISIIFSMMIIILLSSCTKSGDSTGIEGKWQAYGTLVDNEIHSFDDSFDKDVAEQLRSQKIEFKQKGVVTINSALVTADGTYKKSGDSYTVQIPFDEEGNTLTLNCYFKDENLIVEQVLPDEYKDYDVGDPTVYKK
;
A
#
# COMPACT_ATOMS: atom_id res chain seq x y z
N MET A 1 -37.77 38.56 -6.45
CA MET A 1 -36.37 38.91 -6.63
C MET A 1 -35.38 38.11 -5.78
N LYS A 2 -35.82 37.40 -4.78
CA LYS A 2 -34.94 36.62 -3.89
C LYS A 2 -34.83 35.13 -4.27
N LYS A 3 -35.60 34.65 -5.20
CA LYS A 3 -35.65 33.24 -5.62
C LYS A 3 -34.43 32.72 -6.40
N PRO A 4 -33.78 33.51 -7.25
CA PRO A 4 -32.64 32.99 -8.00
C PRO A 4 -31.39 32.72 -7.16
N ILE A 5 -31.23 33.41 -6.04
CA ILE A 5 -30.06 33.21 -5.17
C ILE A 5 -30.11 31.89 -4.43
N SER A 6 -31.31 31.47 -4.04
CA SER A 6 -31.52 30.19 -3.35
C SER A 6 -31.21 28.97 -4.24
N ILE A 7 -31.53 29.09 -5.52
CA ILE A 7 -31.27 28.01 -6.50
C ILE A 7 -29.78 27.86 -6.78
N ILE A 8 -29.06 28.98 -6.86
CA ILE A 8 -27.61 28.98 -7.10
C ILE A 8 -26.89 28.36 -5.91
N PHE A 9 -27.33 28.67 -4.71
CA PHE A 9 -26.75 28.12 -3.49
C PHE A 9 -26.99 26.62 -3.35
N SER A 10 -28.17 26.18 -3.71
CA SER A 10 -28.51 24.74 -3.74
C SER A 10 -27.67 23.96 -4.75
N MET A 11 -27.45 24.56 -5.92
CA MET A 11 -26.61 23.95 -6.96
C MET A 11 -25.14 23.86 -6.56
N MET A 12 -24.66 24.86 -5.82
CA MET A 12 -23.29 24.87 -5.32
C MET A 12 -23.02 23.78 -4.28
N ILE A 13 -24.01 23.49 -3.45
CA ILE A 13 -23.94 22.41 -2.46
C ILE A 13 -23.88 21.04 -3.14
N ILE A 14 -24.62 20.83 -4.22
CA ILE A 14 -24.61 19.60 -4.98
C ILE A 14 -23.26 19.37 -5.65
N ILE A 15 -22.62 20.41 -6.15
CA ILE A 15 -21.28 20.31 -6.75
C ILE A 15 -20.24 19.93 -5.70
N LEU A 16 -20.34 20.48 -4.50
CA LEU A 16 -19.44 20.12 -3.40
C LEU A 16 -19.59 18.65 -2.97
N LEU A 17 -20.81 18.16 -2.92
CA LEU A 17 -21.06 16.74 -2.63
C LEU A 17 -20.52 15.83 -3.73
N SER A 18 -20.63 16.22 -4.99
CA SER A 18 -20.06 15.46 -6.11
C SER A 18 -18.55 15.43 -6.09
N SER A 19 -17.89 16.50 -5.67
CA SER A 19 -16.43 16.50 -5.56
C SER A 19 -15.94 15.68 -4.36
N CYS A 20 -16.70 15.56 -3.29
CA CYS A 20 -16.38 14.69 -2.17
C CYS A 20 -16.44 13.20 -2.55
N THR A 21 -17.34 12.80 -3.42
CA THR A 21 -17.44 11.41 -3.90
C THR A 21 -16.27 11.00 -4.81
N LYS A 22 -15.67 11.95 -5.51
CA LYS A 22 -14.50 11.67 -6.35
C LYS A 22 -13.22 11.44 -5.56
N SER A 23 -13.12 11.91 -4.35
CA SER A 23 -11.94 11.67 -3.51
C SER A 23 -11.83 10.22 -3.04
N GLY A 24 -12.91 9.45 -3.06
CA GLY A 24 -12.91 8.03 -2.75
C GLY A 24 -12.42 7.13 -3.87
N ASP A 25 -12.33 7.63 -5.11
CA ASP A 25 -11.89 6.86 -6.27
C ASP A 25 -10.38 6.80 -6.41
N SER A 26 -9.64 7.45 -5.53
CA SER A 26 -8.25 7.75 -5.79
C SER A 26 -7.35 6.55 -5.69
N THR A 27 -7.76 5.44 -5.06
CA THR A 27 -6.78 4.38 -4.92
C THR A 27 -7.41 3.05 -4.57
N GLY A 28 -7.31 2.09 -5.44
CA GLY A 28 -7.52 0.69 -5.09
C GLY A 28 -6.54 0.20 -4.01
N ILE A 29 -5.51 0.97 -3.66
CA ILE A 29 -4.52 0.58 -2.64
C ILE A 29 -4.99 0.83 -1.21
N GLU A 30 -5.86 1.79 -0.95
CA GLU A 30 -6.33 2.06 0.41
C GLU A 30 -7.00 0.84 1.04
N GLY A 31 -6.71 0.63 2.32
CA GLY A 31 -7.24 -0.47 3.11
C GLY A 31 -6.17 -1.37 3.68
N LYS A 32 -6.60 -2.50 4.20
CA LYS A 32 -5.73 -3.49 4.86
C LYS A 32 -5.40 -4.62 3.91
N TRP A 33 -4.13 -4.91 3.79
CA TRP A 33 -3.59 -5.97 2.96
C TRP A 33 -2.83 -6.95 3.83
N GLN A 34 -3.06 -8.24 3.62
CA GLN A 34 -2.41 -9.32 4.37
C GLN A 34 -1.47 -10.10 3.47
N ALA A 35 -0.28 -10.41 3.97
CA ALA A 35 0.69 -11.22 3.26
C ALA A 35 0.13 -12.62 2.96
N TYR A 36 0.33 -13.08 1.74
CA TYR A 36 -0.21 -14.33 1.23
C TYR A 36 0.86 -15.26 0.68
N GLY A 37 1.84 -14.73 -0.02
CA GLY A 37 2.83 -15.53 -0.72
C GLY A 37 3.96 -14.69 -1.30
N THR A 38 4.68 -15.28 -2.23
CA THR A 38 5.79 -14.66 -2.96
C THR A 38 5.53 -14.70 -4.47
N LEU A 39 6.16 -13.78 -5.19
CA LEU A 39 6.15 -13.73 -6.65
C LEU A 39 7.50 -14.26 -7.15
N VAL A 40 7.50 -15.44 -7.77
CA VAL A 40 8.69 -16.10 -8.31
C VAL A 40 8.45 -16.38 -9.79
N ASP A 41 9.35 -15.95 -10.66
CA ASP A 41 9.24 -16.13 -12.12
C ASP A 41 7.88 -15.70 -12.68
N ASN A 42 7.35 -14.60 -12.17
CA ASN A 42 6.05 -14.04 -12.53
C ASN A 42 4.82 -14.89 -12.11
N GLU A 43 5.01 -15.90 -11.27
CA GLU A 43 3.97 -16.73 -10.70
C GLU A 43 3.83 -16.51 -9.19
N ILE A 44 2.59 -16.54 -8.69
CA ILE A 44 2.29 -16.35 -7.28
C ILE A 44 2.30 -17.71 -6.59
N HIS A 45 3.17 -17.84 -5.60
CA HIS A 45 3.26 -19.02 -4.75
C HIS A 45 2.79 -18.68 -3.33
N SER A 46 1.80 -19.38 -2.81
CA SER A 46 1.34 -19.16 -1.44
C SER A 46 2.40 -19.61 -0.42
N PHE A 47 2.39 -18.98 0.75
CA PHE A 47 3.30 -19.41 1.83
C PHE A 47 3.02 -20.85 2.27
N ASP A 48 1.77 -21.28 2.23
CA ASP A 48 1.39 -22.66 2.59
C ASP A 48 2.00 -23.73 1.69
N ASP A 49 2.23 -23.39 0.42
CA ASP A 49 2.85 -24.31 -0.55
C ASP A 49 4.37 -24.30 -0.51
N SER A 50 4.97 -23.24 0.05
CA SER A 50 6.41 -23.00 -0.01
C SER A 50 7.14 -23.23 1.32
N PHE A 51 6.43 -23.18 2.44
CA PHE A 51 7.01 -23.20 3.78
C PHE A 51 6.26 -24.15 4.71
N ASP A 52 6.94 -24.56 5.79
CA ASP A 52 6.30 -25.28 6.88
C ASP A 52 5.19 -24.42 7.52
N LYS A 53 4.21 -25.10 8.12
CA LYS A 53 3.02 -24.45 8.67
C LYS A 53 3.34 -23.29 9.63
N ASP A 54 4.27 -23.46 10.53
CA ASP A 54 4.62 -22.45 11.54
C ASP A 54 5.26 -21.22 10.89
N VAL A 55 6.12 -21.44 9.90
CA VAL A 55 6.76 -20.36 9.13
C VAL A 55 5.72 -19.63 8.26
N ALA A 56 4.83 -20.38 7.60
CA ALA A 56 3.78 -19.81 6.78
C ALA A 56 2.82 -18.94 7.62
N GLU A 57 2.45 -19.36 8.83
CA GLU A 57 1.62 -18.56 9.73
C GLU A 57 2.31 -17.25 10.15
N GLN A 58 3.60 -17.32 10.45
CA GLN A 58 4.37 -16.13 10.80
C GLN A 58 4.47 -15.14 9.64
N LEU A 59 4.71 -15.62 8.43
CA LEU A 59 4.76 -14.78 7.23
C LEU A 59 3.40 -14.15 6.92
N ARG A 60 2.30 -14.91 7.05
CA ARG A 60 0.94 -14.38 6.87
C ARG A 60 0.52 -13.37 7.92
N SER A 61 1.18 -13.31 9.06
CA SER A 61 0.88 -12.30 10.08
C SER A 61 1.25 -10.89 9.66
N GLN A 62 2.06 -10.74 8.61
CA GLN A 62 2.44 -9.43 8.08
C GLN A 62 1.24 -8.75 7.41
N LYS A 63 1.02 -7.50 7.76
CA LYS A 63 -0.07 -6.67 7.22
C LYS A 63 0.44 -5.30 6.85
N ILE A 64 -0.12 -4.76 5.79
CA ILE A 64 0.09 -3.37 5.37
C ILE A 64 -1.26 -2.68 5.32
N GLU A 65 -1.37 -1.54 5.95
CA GLU A 65 -2.56 -0.70 5.89
C GLU A 65 -2.23 0.63 5.24
N PHE A 66 -2.86 0.89 4.10
CA PHE A 66 -2.77 2.18 3.42
C PHE A 66 -3.94 3.05 3.83
N LYS A 67 -3.62 4.16 4.46
CA LYS A 67 -4.59 5.13 5.00
C LYS A 67 -4.68 6.34 4.10
N GLN A 68 -5.67 7.17 4.33
CA GLN A 68 -5.80 8.45 3.65
C GLN A 68 -4.58 9.35 3.89
N LYS A 69 -4.40 10.35 3.03
CA LYS A 69 -3.34 11.36 3.11
C LYS A 69 -1.92 10.80 3.00
N GLY A 70 -1.76 9.66 2.33
CA GLY A 70 -0.44 9.10 2.08
C GLY A 70 0.23 8.47 3.30
N VAL A 71 -0.53 8.04 4.29
CA VAL A 71 -0.03 7.36 5.49
C VAL A 71 -0.14 5.85 5.30
N VAL A 72 0.91 5.12 5.67
CA VAL A 72 0.95 3.66 5.63
C VAL A 72 1.45 3.11 6.95
N THR A 73 0.86 2.01 7.42
CA THR A 73 1.30 1.28 8.60
C THR A 73 1.64 -0.14 8.22
N ILE A 74 2.83 -0.60 8.61
CA ILE A 74 3.24 -2.00 8.45
C ILE A 74 3.21 -2.67 9.81
N ASN A 75 2.55 -3.81 9.88
CA ASN A 75 2.50 -4.67 11.06
C ASN A 75 3.11 -6.03 10.73
N SER A 76 4.04 -6.46 11.54
CA SER A 76 4.54 -7.83 11.53
C SER A 76 4.56 -8.38 12.95
N ALA A 77 4.89 -9.67 13.11
CA ALA A 77 5.01 -10.28 14.42
C ALA A 77 6.04 -9.58 15.34
N LEU A 78 7.02 -8.89 14.76
CA LEU A 78 8.14 -8.30 15.47
C LEU A 78 8.10 -6.77 15.54
N VAL A 79 7.49 -6.10 14.56
CA VAL A 79 7.58 -4.65 14.40
C VAL A 79 6.27 -4.08 13.87
N THR A 80 5.88 -2.94 14.42
CA THR A 80 4.88 -2.04 13.84
C THR A 80 5.57 -0.73 13.49
N ALA A 81 5.44 -0.29 12.24
CA ALA A 81 6.06 0.93 11.77
C ALA A 81 5.11 1.73 10.89
N ASP A 82 5.14 3.04 11.04
CA ASP A 82 4.41 3.98 10.21
C ASP A 82 5.33 4.65 9.19
N GLY A 83 4.79 4.93 8.02
CA GLY A 83 5.49 5.61 6.95
C GLY A 83 4.55 6.39 6.06
N THR A 84 5.07 6.75 4.90
CA THR A 84 4.32 7.48 3.88
C THR A 84 4.34 6.72 2.55
N TYR A 85 3.35 6.98 1.71
CA TYR A 85 3.34 6.44 0.36
C TYR A 85 2.89 7.50 -0.65
N LYS A 86 3.39 7.36 -1.88
CA LYS A 86 3.04 8.19 -3.01
C LYS A 86 2.76 7.34 -4.24
N LYS A 87 1.76 7.72 -5.01
CA LYS A 87 1.53 7.13 -6.32
C LYS A 87 2.53 7.69 -7.33
N SER A 88 3.13 6.81 -8.11
CA SER A 88 4.07 7.13 -9.18
C SER A 88 3.74 6.29 -10.41
N GLY A 89 3.00 6.86 -11.37
CA GLY A 89 2.49 6.11 -12.51
C GLY A 89 1.52 5.01 -12.07
N ASP A 90 1.83 3.76 -12.42
CA ASP A 90 1.03 2.58 -12.06
C ASP A 90 1.50 1.91 -10.76
N SER A 91 2.47 2.48 -10.08
CA SER A 91 3.02 1.95 -8.84
C SER A 91 2.93 2.94 -7.69
N TYR A 92 3.27 2.47 -6.50
CA TYR A 92 3.31 3.27 -5.28
C TYR A 92 4.67 3.10 -4.63
N THR A 93 5.26 4.20 -4.21
CA THR A 93 6.51 4.19 -3.43
C THR A 93 6.18 4.40 -1.96
N VAL A 94 6.61 3.46 -1.14
CA VAL A 94 6.45 3.49 0.32
C VAL A 94 7.78 3.80 0.96
N GLN A 95 7.80 4.71 1.92
CA GLN A 95 8.99 5.07 2.69
C GLN A 95 8.69 4.97 4.18
N ILE A 96 9.47 4.14 4.88
CA ILE A 96 9.30 3.89 6.30
C ILE A 96 10.60 4.20 7.00
N PRO A 97 10.65 5.27 7.83
CA PRO A 97 11.81 5.54 8.66
C PRO A 97 11.94 4.45 9.74
N PHE A 98 13.12 3.89 9.90
CA PHE A 98 13.34 2.81 10.85
C PHE A 98 14.38 3.11 11.95
N ASP A 99 15.09 4.24 11.85
CA ASP A 99 15.98 4.70 12.90
C ASP A 99 15.99 6.23 13.03
N GLU A 100 16.67 6.71 14.07
CA GLU A 100 16.82 8.16 14.35
C GLU A 100 17.84 8.85 13.43
N GLU A 101 18.67 8.08 12.73
CA GLU A 101 19.70 8.60 11.83
C GLU A 101 19.14 8.96 10.44
N GLY A 102 17.85 8.72 10.21
CA GLY A 102 17.18 9.01 8.95
C GLY A 102 17.25 7.89 7.93
N ASN A 103 17.63 6.69 8.32
CA ASN A 103 17.57 5.53 7.45
C ASN A 103 16.11 5.15 7.19
N THR A 104 15.80 4.89 5.93
CA THR A 104 14.45 4.65 5.46
C THR A 104 14.39 3.36 4.66
N LEU A 105 13.41 2.51 5.00
CA LEU A 105 13.03 1.38 4.16
C LEU A 105 12.18 1.89 3.01
N THR A 106 12.58 1.61 1.79
CA THR A 106 11.81 1.96 0.59
C THR A 106 11.23 0.70 -0.04
N LEU A 107 9.93 0.74 -0.30
CA LEU A 107 9.21 -0.34 -0.96
C LEU A 107 8.56 0.19 -2.24
N ASN A 108 8.55 -0.64 -3.27
CA ASN A 108 7.77 -0.42 -4.47
C ASN A 108 6.58 -1.36 -4.48
N CYS A 109 5.38 -0.82 -4.64
CA CYS A 109 4.13 -1.57 -4.60
C CYS A 109 3.40 -1.40 -5.92
N TYR A 110 2.91 -2.49 -6.49
CA TYR A 110 2.13 -2.47 -7.74
C TYR A 110 1.10 -3.59 -7.74
N PHE A 111 0.09 -3.47 -8.59
CA PHE A 111 -0.95 -4.49 -8.71
C PHE A 111 -0.61 -5.51 -9.79
N LYS A 112 -0.89 -6.77 -9.49
CA LYS A 112 -0.91 -7.88 -10.43
C LYS A 112 -2.12 -8.74 -10.13
N ASP A 113 -3.08 -8.81 -11.06
CA ASP A 113 -4.31 -9.63 -10.93
C ASP A 113 -5.03 -9.41 -9.58
N GLU A 114 -5.32 -8.17 -9.23
CA GLU A 114 -5.97 -7.77 -7.98
C GLU A 114 -5.12 -7.97 -6.70
N ASN A 115 -3.95 -8.56 -6.81
CA ASN A 115 -3.02 -8.70 -5.70
C ASN A 115 -2.07 -7.50 -5.65
N LEU A 116 -1.65 -7.14 -4.44
CA LEU A 116 -0.63 -6.14 -4.23
C LEU A 116 0.74 -6.81 -4.14
N ILE A 117 1.62 -6.46 -5.03
CA ILE A 117 3.02 -6.92 -5.03
C ILE A 117 3.87 -5.86 -4.34
N VAL A 118 4.64 -6.30 -3.37
CA VAL A 118 5.53 -5.42 -2.59
C VAL A 118 6.96 -5.92 -2.69
N GLU A 119 7.81 -5.08 -3.23
CA GLU A 119 9.24 -5.37 -3.35
C GLU A 119 10.07 -4.31 -2.62
N GLN A 120 11.16 -4.74 -2.02
CA GLN A 120 12.10 -3.83 -1.38
C GLN A 120 12.99 -3.19 -2.44
N VAL A 121 13.20 -1.89 -2.32
CA VAL A 121 14.13 -1.13 -3.16
C VAL A 121 15.35 -0.78 -2.32
N LEU A 122 16.51 -1.26 -2.74
CA LEU A 122 17.76 -0.94 -2.08
C LEU A 122 18.35 0.37 -2.62
N PRO A 123 19.04 1.16 -1.77
CA PRO A 123 19.88 2.25 -2.23
C PRO A 123 20.93 1.76 -3.23
N ASP A 124 21.39 2.65 -4.12
CA ASP A 124 22.37 2.31 -5.17
C ASP A 124 23.65 1.67 -4.63
N GLU A 125 24.08 2.05 -3.42
CA GLU A 125 25.25 1.48 -2.75
C GLU A 125 25.08 0.00 -2.35
N TYR A 126 23.83 -0.48 -2.26
CA TYR A 126 23.48 -1.85 -1.84
C TYR A 126 22.75 -2.65 -2.92
N LYS A 127 22.67 -2.13 -4.14
CA LYS A 127 21.92 -2.76 -5.25
C LYS A 127 22.34 -4.17 -5.60
N ASP A 128 23.57 -4.55 -5.27
CA ASP A 128 24.12 -5.88 -5.56
C ASP A 128 23.73 -6.94 -4.51
N TYR A 129 23.06 -6.52 -3.43
CA TYR A 129 22.53 -7.44 -2.43
C TYR A 129 21.19 -8.01 -2.86
N ASP A 130 20.97 -9.29 -2.58
CA ASP A 130 19.70 -9.95 -2.84
C ASP A 130 18.68 -9.55 -1.77
N VAL A 131 17.54 -9.02 -2.19
CA VAL A 131 16.42 -8.67 -1.31
C VAL A 131 15.36 -9.75 -1.21
N GLY A 132 15.57 -10.87 -1.89
CA GLY A 132 14.59 -11.94 -2.00
C GLY A 132 13.45 -11.62 -2.98
N ASP A 133 12.53 -12.54 -3.08
CA ASP A 133 11.38 -12.40 -3.98
C ASP A 133 10.36 -11.39 -3.43
N PRO A 134 9.64 -10.69 -4.31
CA PRO A 134 8.56 -9.81 -3.90
C PRO A 134 7.49 -10.54 -3.11
N THR A 135 6.92 -9.88 -2.11
CA THR A 135 5.82 -10.42 -1.31
C THR A 135 4.48 -10.06 -1.93
N VAL A 136 3.58 -11.03 -1.98
CA VAL A 136 2.21 -10.87 -2.49
C VAL A 136 1.26 -10.68 -1.32
N TYR A 137 0.46 -9.62 -1.40
CA TYR A 137 -0.57 -9.30 -0.41
C TYR A 137 -1.96 -9.39 -1.04
N LYS A 138 -2.92 -9.82 -0.25
CA LYS A 138 -4.35 -9.87 -0.60
C LYS A 138 -5.17 -9.00 0.36
N LYS A 139 -6.24 -8.45 -0.17
CA LYS A 139 -7.21 -7.66 0.60
C LYS A 139 -8.17 -8.53 1.40
#